data_999174e87c40ec7b8335e1abddd1781b
#
_entry.id   999174e87c40ec7b8335e1abddd1781b
#
_cell.length_a   1.000
_cell.length_b   1.000
_cell.length_c   1.000
_cell.angle_alpha   90.00
_cell.angle_beta   90.00
_cell.angle_gamma   90.00
#
_symmetry.space_group_name_H-M   'P 1'
#
loop_
_entity.id
_entity.type
_entity.pdbx_description
1 polymer ?
#
loop_
_entity_poly.entity_id
_entity_poly.type
_entity_poly.pdbx_seq_one_letter_code
_entity_poly.pdbx_strand_id
1 'polypeptide(L)'
;MYEMTDSASENSGHFAGVIGPERNFDIINKKINIGQRATQLFMIDGFTKDEIMEKLIESLIALKPEDIPQKAGDFAKLVPYIDVTPKSTLKEAVDYLLMGMVCMFVDGYKCCFVIDCRTYPARSV
;
A
#
# COMPACT_ATOMS: atom_id res chain seq x y z
N MET A 1 -22.05 -2.40 1.58
CA MET A 1 -20.67 -2.04 1.16
C MET A 1 -19.76 -1.97 2.37
N TYR A 2 -18.60 -2.56 2.26
CA TYR A 2 -17.65 -2.59 3.37
C TYR A 2 -17.01 -1.21 3.57
N GLU A 3 -16.99 -0.76 4.82
CA GLU A 3 -16.29 0.46 5.15
C GLU A 3 -15.00 0.10 5.87
N MET A 4 -13.91 0.71 5.47
CA MET A 4 -12.62 0.40 6.10
C MET A 4 -12.59 0.82 7.55
N THR A 5 -11.91 0.01 8.35
CA THR A 5 -11.75 0.24 9.77
C THR A 5 -10.30 0.62 10.08
N ASP A 6 -9.97 0.72 11.36
CA ASP A 6 -8.58 1.01 11.76
C ASP A 6 -7.71 -0.23 11.69
N SER A 7 -8.25 -1.38 11.38
CA SER A 7 -7.50 -2.62 11.38
C SER A 7 -6.97 -2.96 10.00
N ALA A 8 -5.66 -2.94 9.84
CA ALA A 8 -5.03 -3.32 8.58
C ALA A 8 -5.35 -4.77 8.23
N SER A 9 -5.39 -5.64 9.22
CA SER A 9 -5.70 -7.05 9.01
C SER A 9 -7.11 -7.23 8.48
N GLU A 10 -8.07 -6.51 9.05
CA GLU A 10 -9.45 -6.60 8.64
C GLU A 10 -9.65 -6.06 7.24
N ASN A 11 -9.08 -4.89 6.98
CA ASN A 11 -9.18 -4.27 5.65
C ASN A 11 -8.50 -5.14 4.60
N SER A 12 -7.35 -5.72 4.93
CA SER A 12 -6.62 -6.59 4.00
C SER A 12 -7.42 -7.85 3.68
N GLY A 13 -8.09 -8.42 4.68
CA GLY A 13 -8.92 -9.59 4.47
C GLY A 13 -10.06 -9.32 3.51
N HIS A 14 -10.74 -8.20 3.68
CA HIS A 14 -11.81 -7.80 2.77
C HIS A 14 -11.29 -7.50 1.37
N PHE A 15 -10.14 -6.84 1.30
CA PHE A 15 -9.51 -6.52 0.03
C PHE A 15 -9.18 -7.81 -0.75
N ALA A 16 -8.57 -8.78 -0.08
CA ALA A 16 -8.24 -10.06 -0.69
C ALA A 16 -9.50 -10.78 -1.16
N GLY A 17 -10.58 -10.68 -0.40
CA GLY A 17 -11.85 -11.29 -0.77
C GLY A 17 -12.47 -10.66 -2.01
N VAL A 18 -12.35 -9.34 -2.15
CA VAL A 18 -12.88 -8.64 -3.32
C VAL A 18 -12.10 -9.03 -4.58
N ILE A 19 -10.77 -9.15 -4.46
CA ILE A 19 -9.97 -9.55 -5.60
C ILE A 19 -10.32 -10.98 -6.03
N GLY A 20 -10.55 -11.86 -5.05
CA GLY A 20 -10.93 -13.23 -5.32
C GLY A 20 -9.76 -14.11 -5.77
N PRO A 21 -9.96 -15.42 -5.74
CA PRO A 21 -8.91 -16.36 -6.12
C PRO A 21 -8.81 -16.58 -7.62
N GLU A 22 -9.88 -16.33 -8.37
CA GLU A 22 -9.88 -16.56 -9.81
C GLU A 22 -9.43 -15.32 -10.54
N ARG A 23 -8.16 -15.25 -10.84
CA ARG A 23 -7.59 -14.10 -11.52
C ARG A 23 -6.46 -14.56 -12.44
N ASN A 24 -6.17 -13.72 -13.43
CA ASN A 24 -5.13 -14.04 -14.41
C ASN A 24 -3.76 -13.52 -14.05
N PHE A 25 -3.51 -13.23 -12.80
CA PHE A 25 -2.23 -12.68 -12.36
C PHE A 25 -1.99 -13.07 -10.90
N ASP A 26 -0.75 -13.06 -10.50
CA ASP A 26 -0.37 -13.40 -9.13
C ASP A 26 -0.29 -12.16 -8.26
N ILE A 27 -0.93 -12.22 -7.11
CA ILE A 27 -0.89 -11.15 -6.13
C ILE A 27 0.14 -11.51 -5.07
N ILE A 28 1.05 -10.59 -4.81
CA ILE A 28 2.02 -10.75 -3.74
C ILE A 28 1.51 -9.96 -2.54
N ASN A 29 1.50 -10.60 -1.38
CA ASN A 29 1.11 -9.93 -0.14
C ASN A 29 2.31 -9.96 0.81
N LYS A 30 2.84 -8.79 1.12
CA LYS A 30 3.94 -8.66 2.07
C LYS A 30 3.44 -8.08 3.36
N LYS A 31 3.90 -8.63 4.48
CA LYS A 31 3.52 -8.13 5.80
C LYS A 31 4.76 -7.54 6.46
N ILE A 32 4.64 -6.32 6.94
CA ILE A 32 5.75 -5.64 7.61
C ILE A 32 5.18 -4.87 8.81
N ASN A 33 6.07 -4.33 9.63
CA ASN A 33 5.68 -3.45 10.73
C ASN A 33 6.28 -2.08 10.50
N ILE A 34 5.46 -1.06 10.62
CA ILE A 34 5.87 0.33 10.46
C ILE A 34 5.59 1.02 11.79
N GLY A 35 6.62 1.43 12.50
CA GLY A 35 6.42 2.10 13.79
C GLY A 35 5.57 1.27 14.74
N GLN A 36 5.81 -0.04 14.79
CA GLN A 36 5.06 -1.00 15.59
C GLN A 36 3.62 -1.20 15.12
N ARG A 37 3.28 -0.75 13.93
CA ARG A 37 1.94 -0.96 13.37
C ARG A 37 1.96 -2.07 12.34
N ALA A 38 1.06 -3.02 12.47
CA ALA A 38 0.93 -4.11 11.51
C ALA A 38 0.52 -3.53 10.16
N THR A 39 1.20 -3.93 9.10
CA THR A 39 1.00 -3.37 7.77
C THR A 39 1.03 -4.48 6.74
N GLN A 40 0.18 -4.37 5.74
CA GLN A 40 0.17 -5.33 4.64
C GLN A 40 0.21 -4.59 3.31
N LEU A 41 1.05 -5.08 2.40
CA LEU A 41 1.14 -4.54 1.05
C LEU A 41 0.69 -5.59 0.06
N PHE A 42 -0.02 -5.15 -0.96
CA PHE A 42 -0.47 -6.01 -2.05
C PHE A 42 0.04 -5.45 -3.36
N MET A 43 0.51 -6.31 -4.23
CA MET A 43 1.01 -5.89 -5.54
C MET A 43 0.87 -7.05 -6.52
N ILE A 44 0.84 -6.74 -7.81
CA ILE A 44 0.79 -7.75 -8.85
C ILE A 44 2.23 -8.08 -9.24
N ASP A 45 2.55 -9.38 -9.25
CA ASP A 45 3.89 -9.83 -9.60
C ASP A 45 4.26 -9.35 -11.00
N GLY A 46 5.43 -8.75 -11.10
CA GLY A 46 5.94 -8.26 -12.38
C GLY A 46 5.59 -6.83 -12.72
N PHE A 47 4.67 -6.20 -11.97
CA PHE A 47 4.26 -4.83 -12.26
C PHE A 47 5.04 -3.78 -11.48
N THR A 48 5.74 -4.18 -10.44
CA THR A 48 6.51 -3.24 -9.64
C THR A 48 8.00 -3.50 -9.82
N LYS A 49 8.79 -2.44 -9.69
CA LYS A 49 10.21 -2.58 -9.81
C LYS A 49 10.80 -2.94 -8.46
N ASP A 50 11.58 -3.99 -8.40
CA ASP A 50 12.13 -4.50 -7.14
C ASP A 50 12.95 -3.44 -6.41
N GLU A 51 13.75 -2.68 -7.14
CA GLU A 51 14.57 -1.65 -6.52
C GLU A 51 13.73 -0.57 -5.85
N ILE A 52 12.62 -0.19 -6.48
CA ILE A 52 11.73 0.83 -5.92
C ILE A 52 11.04 0.27 -4.68
N MET A 53 10.63 -1.00 -4.74
CA MET A 53 9.99 -1.65 -3.60
C MET A 53 10.93 -1.77 -2.42
N GLU A 54 12.19 -2.11 -2.67
CA GLU A 54 13.18 -2.22 -1.61
C GLU A 54 13.38 -0.88 -0.91
N LYS A 55 13.49 0.19 -1.68
CA LYS A 55 13.66 1.52 -1.10
C LYS A 55 12.44 1.96 -0.33
N LEU A 56 11.27 1.67 -0.85
CA LEU A 56 10.02 1.98 -0.16
C LEU A 56 9.98 1.28 1.19
N ILE A 57 10.21 -0.02 1.19
CA ILE A 57 10.15 -0.81 2.42
C ILE A 57 11.19 -0.35 3.42
N GLU A 58 12.41 -0.07 2.98
CA GLU A 58 13.46 0.45 3.85
C GLU A 58 13.04 1.74 4.52
N SER A 59 12.46 2.66 3.75
CA SER A 59 12.00 3.94 4.29
C SER A 59 10.90 3.74 5.33
N LEU A 60 9.98 2.83 5.06
CA LEU A 60 8.85 2.60 5.94
C LEU A 60 9.29 1.90 7.24
N ILE A 61 10.16 0.90 7.14
CA ILE A 61 10.61 0.15 8.30
C ILE A 61 11.44 1.04 9.23
N ALA A 62 12.10 2.03 8.67
CA ALA A 62 12.93 2.95 9.45
C ALA A 62 12.11 3.91 10.32
N LEU A 63 10.81 4.05 10.04
CA LEU A 63 9.97 4.95 10.83
C LEU A 63 9.76 4.42 12.24
N LYS A 64 9.82 5.33 13.21
CA LYS A 64 9.60 4.99 14.61
C LYS A 64 8.15 5.31 14.98
N PRO A 65 7.63 4.72 16.06
CA PRO A 65 6.25 5.02 16.46
C PRO A 65 5.96 6.52 16.60
N GLU A 66 6.93 7.27 17.09
CA GLU A 66 6.74 8.72 17.27
C GLU A 66 6.71 9.48 15.96
N ASP A 67 7.15 8.86 14.85
CA ASP A 67 7.13 9.50 13.54
C ASP A 67 5.79 9.34 12.85
N ILE A 68 4.92 8.49 13.36
CA ILE A 68 3.67 8.15 12.69
C ILE A 68 2.60 9.20 12.99
N PRO A 69 2.15 9.97 12.00
CA PRO A 69 1.15 11.01 12.25
C PRO A 69 -0.25 10.43 12.38
N GLN A 70 -1.16 11.24 12.89
CA GLN A 70 -2.55 10.81 13.03
C GLN A 70 -3.29 10.81 11.71
N LYS A 71 -2.97 11.74 10.83
CA LYS A 71 -3.69 11.88 9.59
C LYS A 71 -3.04 11.08 8.46
N ALA A 72 -3.86 10.36 7.70
CA ALA A 72 -3.36 9.56 6.60
C ALA A 72 -2.64 10.41 5.55
N GLY A 73 -3.16 11.60 5.27
CA GLY A 73 -2.51 12.50 4.31
C GLY A 73 -1.11 12.88 4.71
N ASP A 74 -0.88 13.06 6.00
CA ASP A 74 0.46 13.40 6.51
C ASP A 74 1.37 12.18 6.44
N PHE A 75 0.83 11.00 6.71
CA PHE A 75 1.62 9.77 6.61
C PHE A 75 2.09 9.57 5.16
N ALA A 76 1.22 9.84 4.21
CA ALA A 76 1.55 9.67 2.79
C ALA A 76 2.72 10.55 2.36
N LYS A 77 2.95 11.66 3.05
CA LYS A 77 4.04 12.57 2.71
C LYS A 77 5.39 12.15 3.28
N LEU A 78 5.41 11.11 4.12
CA LEU A 78 6.67 10.67 4.73
C LEU A 78 7.58 9.93 3.77
N VAL A 79 7.04 9.41 2.66
CA VAL A 79 7.81 8.66 1.70
C VAL A 79 8.28 9.58 0.58
N PRO A 80 9.58 9.87 0.49
CA PRO A 80 10.07 10.79 -0.54
C PRO A 80 10.18 10.09 -1.90
N TYR A 81 10.05 10.86 -2.96
CA TYR A 81 10.28 10.39 -4.33
C TYR A 81 9.29 9.35 -4.87
N ILE A 82 8.31 8.97 -4.11
CA ILE A 82 7.31 7.99 -4.54
C ILE A 82 5.93 8.57 -4.24
N ASP A 83 5.03 8.50 -5.20
CA ASP A 83 3.68 9.01 -4.99
C ASP A 83 2.87 8.06 -4.14
N VAL A 84 2.41 8.54 -3.00
CA VAL A 84 1.56 7.79 -2.08
C VAL A 84 0.30 8.58 -1.88
N THR A 85 -0.85 7.96 -2.12
CA THR A 85 -2.14 8.63 -2.00
C THR A 85 -3.11 7.77 -1.19
N PRO A 86 -3.74 8.32 -0.16
CA PRO A 86 -4.75 7.55 0.58
C PRO A 86 -6.06 7.50 -0.19
N LYS A 87 -6.68 6.33 -0.23
CA LYS A 87 -7.98 6.14 -0.84
C LYS A 87 -8.93 5.53 0.19
N SER A 88 -10.15 5.99 0.21
CA SER A 88 -11.08 5.63 1.28
C SER A 88 -11.95 4.41 1.00
N THR A 89 -11.97 3.90 -0.22
CA THR A 89 -12.80 2.74 -0.53
C THR A 89 -11.97 1.59 -1.08
N LEU A 90 -12.43 0.37 -0.83
CA LEU A 90 -11.77 -0.80 -1.37
C LEU A 90 -11.90 -0.86 -2.89
N LYS A 91 -13.00 -0.34 -3.42
CA LYS A 91 -13.19 -0.34 -4.86
C LYS A 91 -12.09 0.46 -5.55
N GLU A 92 -11.77 1.64 -5.03
CA GLU A 92 -10.70 2.45 -5.58
C GLU A 92 -9.37 1.70 -5.47
N ALA A 93 -9.13 1.06 -4.33
CA ALA A 93 -7.89 0.31 -4.12
C ALA A 93 -7.75 -0.80 -5.15
N VAL A 94 -8.82 -1.55 -5.41
CA VAL A 94 -8.78 -2.63 -6.40
C VAL A 94 -8.48 -2.08 -7.79
N ASP A 95 -9.12 -0.97 -8.15
CA ASP A 95 -8.89 -0.36 -9.47
C ASP A 95 -7.41 0.01 -9.64
N TYR A 96 -6.80 0.58 -8.61
CA TYR A 96 -5.39 0.96 -8.69
C TYR A 96 -4.47 -0.25 -8.69
N LEU A 97 -4.83 -1.30 -7.93
CA LEU A 97 -4.04 -2.53 -7.97
C LEU A 97 -4.02 -3.10 -9.38
N LEU A 98 -5.17 -3.10 -10.05
CA LEU A 98 -5.27 -3.61 -11.41
C LEU A 98 -4.52 -2.75 -12.41
N MET A 99 -4.19 -1.52 -12.06
CA MET A 99 -3.35 -0.65 -12.86
C MET A 99 -1.86 -0.88 -12.58
N GLY A 100 -1.55 -1.80 -11.69
CA GLY A 100 -0.16 -2.13 -11.38
C GLY A 100 0.42 -1.41 -10.18
N MET A 101 -0.41 -0.69 -9.43
CA MET A 101 0.06 0.02 -8.24
C MET A 101 0.08 -0.87 -7.02
N VAL A 102 0.81 -0.45 -5.99
CA VAL A 102 0.87 -1.15 -4.72
C VAL A 102 -0.22 -0.60 -3.81
N CYS A 103 -0.92 -1.50 -3.13
CA CYS A 103 -1.93 -1.10 -2.15
C CYS A 103 -1.43 -1.49 -0.76
N MET A 104 -1.46 -0.53 0.17
CA MET A 104 -0.93 -0.73 1.50
C MET A 104 -1.94 -0.37 2.57
N PHE A 105 -2.12 -1.28 3.52
CA PHE A 105 -3.02 -1.06 4.66
C PHE A 105 -2.17 -0.99 5.92
N VAL A 106 -2.28 0.10 6.65
CA VAL A 106 -1.51 0.34 7.88
C VAL A 106 -2.46 0.43 9.05
N ASP A 107 -2.18 -0.28 10.14
CA ASP A 107 -3.01 -0.20 11.33
C ASP A 107 -3.15 1.24 11.80
N GLY A 108 -4.34 1.62 12.18
CA GLY A 108 -4.62 2.95 12.68
C GLY A 108 -5.22 3.89 11.63
N TYR A 109 -5.21 3.50 10.36
CA TYR A 109 -5.77 4.34 9.31
C TYR A 109 -6.92 3.65 8.60
N LYS A 110 -8.02 4.36 8.43
CA LYS A 110 -9.23 3.84 7.77
C LYS A 110 -9.16 4.07 6.28
N CYS A 111 -8.07 3.69 5.68
CA CYS A 111 -7.86 3.91 4.24
C CYS A 111 -6.86 2.92 3.69
N CYS A 112 -6.75 2.92 2.36
CA CYS A 112 -5.72 2.19 1.67
C CYS A 112 -4.77 3.21 1.06
N PHE A 113 -3.48 3.04 1.28
CA PHE A 113 -2.48 3.89 0.62
C PHE A 113 -2.14 3.26 -0.71
N VAL A 114 -2.35 4.00 -1.79
CA VAL A 114 -2.02 3.55 -3.13
C VAL A 114 -0.67 4.14 -3.49
N ILE A 115 0.28 3.30 -3.84
CA ILE A 115 1.66 3.69 -4.05
C ILE A 115 2.08 3.36 -5.47
N ASP A 116 2.62 4.34 -6.18
CA ASP A 116 3.03 4.12 -7.55
C ASP A 116 4.48 3.65 -7.62
N CYS A 117 4.65 2.34 -7.69
CA CYS A 117 5.96 1.71 -7.80
C CYS A 117 6.15 1.05 -9.16
N ARG A 118 5.38 1.50 -10.16
CA ARG A 118 5.48 0.91 -11.49
C ARG A 118 6.79 1.33 -12.14
N THR A 119 7.19 0.51 -13.11
CA THR A 119 8.39 0.84 -13.85
C THR A 119 8.11 1.96 -14.82
N TYR A 120 8.79 3.06 -14.66
CA TYR A 120 8.67 4.15 -15.59
C TYR A 120 9.93 4.31 -16.34
N PRO A 121 9.90 4.84 -17.50
CA PRO A 121 11.10 5.29 -18.14
C PRO A 121 11.68 6.35 -17.24
N ALA A 122 12.92 6.44 -17.25
CA ALA A 122 13.59 7.37 -16.43
C ALA A 122 13.00 8.71 -16.59
N ARG A 123 12.59 9.30 -15.57
CA ARG A 123 12.07 10.55 -15.59
C ARG A 123 13.08 11.44 -15.68
N SER A 124 13.56 11.62 -16.58
CA SER A 124 14.48 12.53 -16.69
C SER A 124 14.03 13.70 -16.41
N VAL A 125 14.05 14.03 -15.82
CA VAL A 125 13.64 15.10 -15.56
C VAL A 125 14.08 16.03 -15.82
#